data_bf3fb82da967e52884250bf407a56806
#
_entry.id   bf3fb82da967e52884250bf407a56806
#
_cell.length_a   1.000
_cell.length_b   1.000
_cell.length_c   1.000
_cell.angle_alpha   90.00
_cell.angle_beta   90.00
_cell.angle_gamma   90.00
#
_symmetry.space_group_name_H-M   'P 1'
#
loop_
_entity.id
_entity.type
_entity.pdbx_description
1 polymer ?
#
loop_
_entity_poly.entity_id
_entity_poly.type
_entity_poly.pdbx_seq_one_letter_code
_entity_poly.pdbx_strand_id
1 'polypeptide(L)'
;MKSSVTCRCLSALALVSAMLHPLAWGAEKQLRIGSLVPKNSLYHRQILELGDIWKKGQEGAPKFGVFTDGSQGGEAEMTRRMRIGQLQGALLSVVGLREIEPSVAALQAMPLLFKTWEEVDYVREKMRPAMEKKFADKGFVVLSWGDAGWVRFFSKEPATRPDDYKKMKFFAWGAEADQQEIMKSLGYTPVPLEPTDILPAIQTGMINVVPSTPYFALATQIYNTAPYMLEINWAPIVGALVVTQKTWNEMSPELQATMRVASEKAGAVIRAQARKEVDEAVDAMKKRGLKVTRPTPEQLQEWNLLAEKLYPRIRGTMVPADTFDEVMMHLKTFRAGRGK
;
A
#
# COMPACT_ATOMS: atom_id res chain seq x y z
N MET A 1 -12.82 5.28 101.35
CA MET A 1 -13.80 4.34 100.77
C MET A 1 -13.86 4.55 99.24
N LYS A 2 -13.75 3.49 98.57
CA LYS A 2 -13.85 3.30 97.11
C LYS A 2 -12.53 3.40 96.34
N SER A 3 -11.97 2.22 96.15
CA SER A 3 -10.91 1.83 95.24
C SER A 3 -11.41 1.84 93.78
N SER A 4 -10.58 2.34 92.90
CA SER A 4 -10.72 2.14 91.47
C SER A 4 -9.52 1.38 90.89
N VAL A 5 -9.82 0.18 90.38
CA VAL A 5 -8.87 -0.69 89.71
C VAL A 5 -8.80 -0.23 88.25
N THR A 6 -7.61 0.16 87.80
CA THR A 6 -7.30 0.46 86.40
C THR A 6 -6.77 -0.82 85.75
N CYS A 7 -7.58 -1.37 84.82
CA CYS A 7 -7.20 -2.45 83.92
C CYS A 7 -6.46 -1.90 82.71
N ARG A 8 -5.16 -2.24 82.51
CA ARG A 8 -4.38 -1.93 81.34
C ARG A 8 -4.51 -3.08 80.34
N CYS A 9 -5.29 -2.87 79.27
CA CYS A 9 -5.29 -3.74 78.11
C CYS A 9 -4.24 -3.18 77.10
N LEU A 10 -3.18 -3.92 76.92
CA LEU A 10 -2.23 -3.74 75.81
C LEU A 10 -2.85 -4.41 74.56
N SER A 11 -3.29 -3.62 73.64
CA SER A 11 -3.63 -4.12 72.30
C SER A 11 -2.45 -4.04 71.39
N ALA A 12 -1.88 -5.17 71.01
CA ALA A 12 -0.84 -5.32 70.00
C ALA A 12 -1.51 -5.16 68.61
N LEU A 13 -1.28 -4.01 67.97
CA LEU A 13 -1.67 -3.79 66.59
C LEU A 13 -0.58 -4.39 65.67
N ALA A 14 -0.81 -5.59 65.12
CA ALA A 14 0.01 -6.18 64.06
C ALA A 14 -0.29 -5.44 62.76
N LEU A 15 0.64 -4.58 62.29
CA LEU A 15 0.62 -4.02 60.92
C LEU A 15 0.95 -5.15 59.93
N VAL A 16 -0.07 -5.71 59.31
CA VAL A 16 0.08 -6.51 58.10
C VAL A 16 0.25 -5.52 56.93
N SER A 17 1.52 -5.24 56.60
CA SER A 17 1.89 -4.49 55.38
C SER A 17 1.70 -5.45 54.20
N ALA A 18 0.49 -5.46 53.63
CA ALA A 18 0.23 -6.12 52.34
C ALA A 18 1.01 -5.34 51.28
N MET A 19 2.15 -5.88 50.83
CA MET A 19 2.82 -5.44 49.60
C MET A 19 1.89 -5.70 48.44
N LEU A 20 1.08 -4.70 48.12
CA LEU A 20 0.43 -4.59 46.80
C LEU A 20 1.54 -4.43 45.78
N HIS A 21 2.06 -5.56 45.27
CA HIS A 21 2.77 -5.53 44.00
C HIS A 21 1.72 -5.18 42.96
N PRO A 22 1.87 -4.04 42.24
CA PRO A 22 1.04 -3.84 41.06
C PRO A 22 1.41 -4.97 40.09
N LEU A 23 0.48 -5.91 39.89
CA LEU A 23 0.49 -6.76 38.72
C LEU A 23 0.47 -5.79 37.55
N ALA A 24 1.65 -5.43 37.04
CA ALA A 24 1.76 -4.81 35.74
C ALA A 24 1.22 -5.84 34.76
N TRP A 25 -0.07 -5.77 34.50
CA TRP A 25 -0.69 -6.45 33.38
C TRP A 25 0.00 -5.86 32.15
N GLY A 26 1.06 -6.52 31.68
CA GLY A 26 1.76 -6.13 30.48
C GLY A 26 0.71 -6.01 29.38
N ALA A 27 0.62 -4.84 28.76
CA ALA A 27 -0.29 -4.63 27.66
C ALA A 27 -0.11 -5.78 26.67
N GLU A 28 -1.21 -6.45 26.33
CA GLU A 28 -1.20 -7.62 25.46
C GLU A 28 -0.52 -7.25 24.14
N LYS A 29 0.60 -7.89 23.82
CA LYS A 29 1.34 -7.62 22.58
C LYS A 29 0.48 -8.05 21.40
N GLN A 30 0.21 -7.12 20.50
CA GLN A 30 -0.61 -7.38 19.31
C GLN A 30 0.04 -6.80 18.06
N LEU A 31 -0.10 -7.54 16.94
CA LEU A 31 0.29 -7.09 15.62
C LEU A 31 -0.88 -7.32 14.65
N ARG A 32 -1.62 -6.27 14.37
CA ARG A 32 -2.74 -6.25 13.43
C ARG A 32 -2.32 -5.52 12.17
N ILE A 33 -2.33 -6.23 11.04
CA ILE A 33 -1.92 -5.73 9.73
C ILE A 33 -3.15 -5.57 8.84
N GLY A 34 -3.40 -4.36 8.35
CA GLY A 34 -4.44 -4.09 7.36
C GLY A 34 -3.92 -4.20 5.93
N SER A 35 -4.77 -4.59 4.98
CA SER A 35 -4.42 -4.62 3.56
C SER A 35 -5.65 -4.70 2.64
N LEU A 36 -5.49 -4.24 1.39
CA LEU A 36 -6.44 -4.45 0.31
C LEU A 36 -6.23 -5.77 -0.43
N VAL A 37 -5.12 -6.47 -0.18
CA VAL A 37 -4.79 -7.69 -0.93
C VAL A 37 -5.80 -8.79 -0.67
N PRO A 38 -6.15 -9.58 -1.71
CA PRO A 38 -7.10 -10.68 -1.57
C PRO A 38 -6.61 -11.74 -0.56
N LYS A 39 -7.55 -12.29 0.20
CA LYS A 39 -7.28 -13.43 1.08
C LYS A 39 -6.69 -14.60 0.28
N ASN A 40 -5.74 -15.30 0.88
CA ASN A 40 -4.98 -16.40 0.28
C ASN A 40 -4.09 -16.01 -0.92
N SER A 41 -3.95 -14.72 -1.23
CA SER A 41 -2.95 -14.24 -2.20
C SER A 41 -1.52 -14.51 -1.70
N LEU A 42 -0.53 -14.39 -2.59
CA LEU A 42 0.87 -14.46 -2.22
C LEU A 42 1.21 -13.42 -1.14
N TYR A 43 0.72 -12.20 -1.29
CA TYR A 43 0.92 -11.10 -0.33
C TYR A 43 0.43 -11.48 1.06
N HIS A 44 -0.80 -12.02 1.13
CA HIS A 44 -1.39 -12.47 2.39
C HIS A 44 -0.55 -13.56 3.06
N ARG A 45 -0.09 -14.57 2.28
CA ARG A 45 0.76 -15.65 2.81
C ARG A 45 2.09 -15.12 3.35
N GLN A 46 2.73 -14.17 2.63
CA GLN A 46 4.00 -13.59 3.09
C GLN A 46 3.81 -12.79 4.39
N ILE A 47 2.70 -12.08 4.55
CA ILE A 47 2.40 -11.38 5.82
C ILE A 47 2.15 -12.40 6.95
N LEU A 48 1.47 -13.52 6.69
CA LEU A 48 1.27 -14.57 7.68
C LEU A 48 2.60 -15.18 8.15
N GLU A 49 3.53 -15.46 7.23
CA GLU A 49 4.87 -15.96 7.56
C GLU A 49 5.64 -14.97 8.45
N LEU A 50 5.58 -13.67 8.15
CA LEU A 50 6.16 -12.62 8.99
C LEU A 50 5.51 -12.56 10.37
N GLY A 51 4.19 -12.74 10.45
CA GLY A 51 3.46 -12.78 11.71
C GLY A 51 3.86 -13.97 12.58
N ASP A 52 4.15 -15.12 11.98
CA ASP A 52 4.65 -16.30 12.72
C ASP A 52 6.06 -16.07 13.26
N ILE A 53 6.93 -15.41 12.50
CA ILE A 53 8.26 -15.00 12.98
C ILE A 53 8.11 -14.03 14.16
N TRP A 54 7.26 -13.01 14.01
CA TRP A 54 7.00 -12.03 15.06
C TRP A 54 6.48 -12.72 16.34
N LYS A 55 5.49 -13.61 16.24
CA LYS A 55 4.95 -14.35 17.40
C LYS A 55 6.02 -15.17 18.13
N LYS A 56 6.88 -15.88 17.39
CA LYS A 56 7.96 -16.69 17.97
C LYS A 56 9.01 -15.86 18.69
N GLY A 57 9.22 -14.61 18.28
CA GLY A 57 10.17 -13.69 18.90
C GLY A 57 9.59 -12.87 20.06
N GLN A 58 8.32 -13.10 20.44
CA GLN A 58 7.67 -12.41 21.54
C GLN A 58 7.47 -13.34 22.74
N GLU A 59 7.59 -12.77 23.93
CA GLU A 59 7.21 -13.45 25.17
C GLU A 59 5.71 -13.32 25.44
N GLY A 60 5.14 -14.29 26.15
CA GLY A 60 3.72 -14.33 26.51
C GLY A 60 2.84 -14.92 25.43
N ALA A 61 1.62 -14.41 25.30
CA ALA A 61 0.63 -14.87 24.32
C ALA A 61 0.33 -13.76 23.28
N PRO A 62 1.26 -13.45 22.36
CA PRO A 62 1.09 -12.36 21.40
C PRO A 62 -0.04 -12.67 20.41
N LYS A 63 -0.89 -11.65 20.13
CA LYS A 63 -1.96 -11.74 19.15
C LYS A 63 -1.51 -11.20 17.81
N PHE A 64 -1.66 -12.00 16.77
CA PHE A 64 -1.41 -11.61 15.39
C PHE A 64 -2.66 -11.77 14.53
N GLY A 65 -2.92 -10.80 13.66
CA GLY A 65 -4.03 -10.86 12.71
C GLY A 65 -3.75 -10.06 11.44
N VAL A 66 -4.17 -10.62 10.31
CA VAL A 66 -4.15 -9.96 9.00
C VAL A 66 -5.58 -9.71 8.55
N PHE A 67 -5.87 -8.48 8.20
CA PHE A 67 -7.16 -8.02 7.70
C PHE A 67 -7.03 -7.75 6.21
N THR A 68 -7.52 -8.68 5.40
CA THR A 68 -7.48 -8.64 3.92
C THR A 68 -8.71 -7.96 3.34
N ASP A 69 -8.72 -7.81 2.00
CA ASP A 69 -9.89 -7.43 1.18
C ASP A 69 -10.51 -6.08 1.60
N GLY A 70 -9.71 -5.18 2.16
CA GLY A 70 -10.19 -3.86 2.59
C GLY A 70 -11.11 -3.89 3.80
N SER A 71 -11.17 -4.98 4.58
CA SER A 71 -12.03 -5.12 5.76
C SER A 71 -11.75 -4.09 6.87
N GLN A 72 -10.65 -3.35 6.78
CA GLN A 72 -10.31 -2.23 7.65
C GLN A 72 -10.51 -0.85 7.00
N GLY A 73 -11.23 -0.78 5.88
CA GLY A 73 -11.43 0.41 5.06
C GLY A 73 -10.38 0.54 3.95
N GLY A 74 -10.38 1.67 3.25
CA GLY A 74 -9.37 2.01 2.27
C GLY A 74 -8.01 2.33 2.89
N GLU A 75 -6.98 2.54 2.06
CA GLU A 75 -5.61 2.71 2.55
C GLU A 75 -5.40 3.97 3.40
N ALA A 76 -6.08 5.07 3.06
CA ALA A 76 -6.07 6.29 3.88
C ALA A 76 -6.64 6.03 5.28
N GLU A 77 -7.75 5.28 5.37
CA GLU A 77 -8.33 4.88 6.65
C GLU A 77 -7.42 3.94 7.43
N MET A 78 -6.75 2.98 6.76
CA MET A 78 -5.75 2.11 7.42
C MET A 78 -4.60 2.93 8.00
N THR A 79 -4.11 3.93 7.27
CA THR A 79 -3.08 4.85 7.76
C THR A 79 -3.55 5.63 8.99
N ARG A 80 -4.79 6.14 8.97
CA ARG A 80 -5.41 6.79 10.13
C ARG A 80 -5.49 5.84 11.34
N ARG A 81 -5.92 4.58 11.11
CA ARG A 81 -6.01 3.55 12.16
C ARG A 81 -4.67 3.18 12.75
N MET A 82 -3.59 3.21 11.96
CA MET A 82 -2.23 3.04 12.50
C MET A 82 -1.84 4.19 13.42
N ARG A 83 -2.13 5.45 13.04
CA ARG A 83 -1.83 6.63 13.88
C ARG A 83 -2.51 6.60 15.24
N ILE A 84 -3.72 6.06 15.33
CA ILE A 84 -4.47 5.94 16.59
C ILE A 84 -4.30 4.57 17.28
N GLY A 85 -3.40 3.71 16.79
CA GLY A 85 -3.04 2.43 17.41
C GLY A 85 -4.07 1.30 17.22
N GLN A 86 -5.09 1.48 16.37
CA GLN A 86 -6.04 0.42 16.03
C GLN A 86 -5.45 -0.64 15.10
N LEU A 87 -4.49 -0.27 14.26
CA LEU A 87 -3.61 -1.16 13.51
C LEU A 87 -2.17 -0.92 13.92
N GLN A 88 -1.35 -1.95 13.89
CA GLN A 88 0.08 -1.88 14.17
C GLN A 88 0.90 -1.77 12.89
N GLY A 89 0.32 -2.14 11.76
CA GLY A 89 0.93 -2.01 10.44
C GLY A 89 -0.08 -2.18 9.33
N ALA A 90 0.37 -1.95 8.11
CA ALA A 90 -0.41 -2.20 6.89
C ALA A 90 0.51 -2.50 5.70
N LEU A 91 0.02 -3.30 4.77
CA LEU A 91 0.56 -3.38 3.43
C LEU A 91 -0.21 -2.40 2.55
N LEU A 92 0.46 -1.34 2.13
CA LEU A 92 -0.12 -0.20 1.41
C LEU A 92 0.49 -0.05 0.03
N SER A 93 -0.29 0.39 -0.94
CA SER A 93 0.23 0.98 -2.18
C SER A 93 0.71 2.42 -1.94
N VAL A 94 1.23 3.05 -2.98
CA VAL A 94 1.57 4.48 -2.93
C VAL A 94 0.41 5.35 -2.48
N VAL A 95 -0.84 4.97 -2.74
CA VAL A 95 -2.04 5.72 -2.30
C VAL A 95 -2.07 5.87 -0.78
N GLY A 96 -1.89 4.78 -0.04
CA GLY A 96 -1.84 4.83 1.42
C GLY A 96 -0.51 5.34 1.97
N LEU A 97 0.60 5.03 1.30
CA LEU A 97 1.94 5.48 1.72
C LEU A 97 2.09 6.99 1.63
N ARG A 98 1.51 7.65 0.63
CA ARG A 98 1.55 9.12 0.48
C ARG A 98 0.83 9.87 1.60
N GLU A 99 -0.11 9.24 2.29
CA GLU A 99 -0.74 9.78 3.50
C GLU A 99 0.26 9.90 4.67
N ILE A 100 1.34 9.12 4.63
CA ILE A 100 2.45 9.19 5.57
C ILE A 100 3.53 10.12 5.02
N GLU A 101 4.00 9.85 3.79
CA GLU A 101 5.12 10.55 3.16
C GLU A 101 4.85 10.82 1.67
N PRO A 102 4.52 12.08 1.30
CA PRO A 102 4.13 12.43 -0.07
C PRO A 102 5.19 12.12 -1.14
N SER A 103 6.49 12.13 -0.81
CA SER A 103 7.54 11.89 -1.80
C SER A 103 7.47 10.50 -2.44
N VAL A 104 6.84 9.51 -1.78
CA VAL A 104 6.66 8.16 -2.33
C VAL A 104 5.79 8.16 -3.60
N ALA A 105 4.96 9.17 -3.80
CA ALA A 105 4.12 9.32 -5.00
C ALA A 105 4.94 9.32 -6.29
N ALA A 106 6.20 9.75 -6.25
CA ALA A 106 7.10 9.75 -7.39
C ALA A 106 7.36 8.36 -7.99
N LEU A 107 7.15 7.29 -7.23
CA LEU A 107 7.30 5.92 -7.73
C LEU A 107 6.11 5.42 -8.56
N GLN A 108 4.96 6.12 -8.53
CA GLN A 108 3.73 5.66 -9.19
C GLN A 108 2.97 6.77 -9.93
N ALA A 109 2.92 7.99 -9.40
CA ALA A 109 2.04 9.04 -9.89
C ALA A 109 2.50 9.73 -11.18
N MET A 110 3.54 9.23 -11.83
CA MET A 110 4.10 9.78 -13.07
C MET A 110 3.81 8.85 -14.26
N PRO A 111 2.69 9.04 -14.97
CA PRO A 111 2.23 8.13 -16.02
C PRO A 111 3.27 7.94 -17.13
N LEU A 112 3.43 6.69 -17.60
CA LEU A 112 4.34 6.30 -18.69
C LEU A 112 5.80 6.72 -18.50
N LEU A 113 6.17 7.14 -17.30
CA LEU A 113 7.55 7.56 -17.01
C LEU A 113 8.49 6.35 -17.00
N PHE A 114 8.14 5.33 -16.23
CA PHE A 114 8.88 4.08 -16.19
C PHE A 114 8.48 3.18 -17.35
N LYS A 115 9.47 2.63 -18.05
CA LYS A 115 9.27 1.74 -19.20
C LYS A 115 9.46 0.27 -18.83
N THR A 116 10.29 -0.01 -17.83
CA THR A 116 10.65 -1.37 -17.40
C THR A 116 10.73 -1.45 -15.87
N TRP A 117 10.69 -2.68 -15.36
CA TRP A 117 10.86 -2.92 -13.93
C TRP A 117 12.26 -2.58 -13.42
N GLU A 118 13.27 -2.70 -14.28
CA GLU A 118 14.64 -2.33 -13.92
C GLU A 118 14.78 -0.81 -13.68
N GLU A 119 14.02 0.00 -14.41
CA GLU A 119 13.93 1.45 -14.16
C GLU A 119 13.28 1.74 -12.82
N VAL A 120 12.18 1.05 -12.51
CA VAL A 120 11.48 1.17 -11.21
C VAL A 120 12.41 0.76 -10.07
N ASP A 121 13.06 -0.40 -10.20
CA ASP A 121 13.99 -0.91 -9.19
C ASP A 121 15.15 0.05 -8.95
N TYR A 122 15.79 0.51 -10.04
CA TYR A 122 16.93 1.43 -9.93
C TYR A 122 16.54 2.72 -9.20
N VAL A 123 15.46 3.35 -9.61
CA VAL A 123 15.01 4.61 -8.99
C VAL A 123 14.61 4.37 -7.53
N ARG A 124 13.82 3.33 -7.26
CA ARG A 124 13.43 3.00 -5.89
C ARG A 124 14.63 2.79 -4.98
N GLU A 125 15.62 1.98 -5.39
CA GLU A 125 16.81 1.71 -4.57
C GLU A 125 17.68 2.96 -4.36
N LYS A 126 17.73 3.89 -5.32
CA LYS A 126 18.42 5.17 -5.13
C LYS A 126 17.72 6.08 -4.12
N MET A 127 16.41 6.12 -4.16
CA MET A 127 15.60 6.99 -3.31
C MET A 127 15.29 6.35 -1.94
N ARG A 128 15.37 5.04 -1.82
CA ARG A 128 14.96 4.25 -0.67
C ARG A 128 15.51 4.77 0.67
N PRO A 129 16.83 5.04 0.85
CA PRO A 129 17.36 5.46 2.14
C PRO A 129 16.74 6.79 2.62
N ALA A 130 16.59 7.76 1.72
CA ALA A 130 15.98 9.04 2.05
C ALA A 130 14.48 8.91 2.33
N MET A 131 13.75 8.11 1.54
CA MET A 131 12.33 7.84 1.76
C MET A 131 12.10 7.14 3.10
N GLU A 132 12.81 6.06 3.40
CA GLU A 132 12.65 5.31 4.65
C GLU A 132 12.97 6.18 5.88
N LYS A 133 13.96 7.08 5.78
CA LYS A 133 14.22 8.07 6.82
C LYS A 133 13.02 8.99 7.03
N LYS A 134 12.42 9.52 5.96
CA LYS A 134 11.23 10.39 6.04
C LYS A 134 10.04 9.65 6.67
N PHE A 135 9.85 8.35 6.38
CA PHE A 135 8.86 7.53 7.07
C PHE A 135 9.15 7.40 8.56
N ALA A 136 10.40 7.16 8.93
CA ALA A 136 10.82 7.05 10.34
C ALA A 136 10.62 8.38 11.10
N ASP A 137 10.94 9.51 10.49
CA ASP A 137 10.71 10.85 11.05
C ASP A 137 9.22 11.12 11.32
N LYS A 138 8.31 10.41 10.63
CA LYS A 138 6.85 10.47 10.80
C LYS A 138 6.27 9.33 11.64
N GLY A 139 7.12 8.54 12.30
CA GLY A 139 6.71 7.49 13.23
C GLY A 139 6.33 6.17 12.58
N PHE A 140 6.87 5.87 11.38
CA PHE A 140 6.65 4.62 10.67
C PHE A 140 7.95 3.98 10.22
N VAL A 141 7.98 2.65 10.23
CA VAL A 141 9.11 1.84 9.77
C VAL A 141 8.66 1.06 8.54
N VAL A 142 9.37 1.25 7.44
CA VAL A 142 9.19 0.42 6.23
C VAL A 142 9.93 -0.90 6.46
N LEU A 143 9.22 -2.01 6.38
CA LEU A 143 9.80 -3.35 6.54
C LEU A 143 10.27 -3.93 5.20
N SER A 144 9.48 -3.74 4.14
CA SER A 144 9.84 -4.18 2.80
C SER A 144 9.07 -3.40 1.75
N TRP A 145 9.66 -3.29 0.56
CA TRP A 145 9.03 -2.78 -0.65
C TRP A 145 8.56 -3.93 -1.53
N GLY A 146 7.41 -3.74 -2.21
CA GLY A 146 6.83 -4.71 -3.13
C GLY A 146 6.20 -4.03 -4.33
N ASP A 147 5.77 -4.84 -5.30
CA ASP A 147 5.06 -4.40 -6.50
C ASP A 147 3.76 -5.21 -6.64
N ALA A 148 2.79 -4.64 -7.36
CA ALA A 148 1.54 -5.34 -7.69
C ALA A 148 1.26 -5.39 -9.20
N GLY A 149 2.25 -5.05 -10.03
CA GLY A 149 2.12 -5.06 -11.49
C GLY A 149 1.94 -3.67 -12.09
N TRP A 150 1.81 -3.63 -13.42
CA TRP A 150 1.53 -2.41 -14.17
C TRP A 150 0.03 -2.15 -14.20
N VAL A 151 -0.37 -0.90 -14.01
CA VAL A 151 -1.76 -0.45 -14.26
C VAL A 151 -2.05 -0.53 -15.75
N ARG A 152 -3.17 -1.16 -16.08
CA ARG A 152 -3.80 -1.22 -17.40
C ARG A 152 -5.24 -0.74 -17.30
N PHE A 153 -5.85 -0.38 -18.41
CA PHE A 153 -7.22 0.10 -18.40
C PHE A 153 -8.19 -1.00 -18.82
N PHE A 154 -9.08 -1.36 -17.89
CA PHE A 154 -10.19 -2.28 -18.14
C PHE A 154 -11.46 -1.45 -18.38
N SER A 155 -12.16 -1.68 -19.49
CA SER A 155 -13.31 -0.88 -19.89
C SER A 155 -14.49 -1.72 -20.36
N LYS A 156 -15.70 -1.16 -20.24
CA LYS A 156 -16.94 -1.78 -20.75
C LYS A 156 -17.01 -1.75 -22.28
N GLU A 157 -16.35 -0.80 -22.89
CA GLU A 157 -16.32 -0.55 -24.34
C GLU A 157 -14.88 -0.55 -24.85
N PRO A 158 -14.65 -0.92 -26.12
CA PRO A 158 -13.33 -0.87 -26.72
C PRO A 158 -12.82 0.59 -26.78
N ALA A 159 -11.57 0.81 -26.33
CA ALA A 159 -10.90 2.11 -26.36
C ALA A 159 -9.41 1.91 -26.51
N THR A 160 -8.75 2.73 -27.32
CA THR A 160 -7.31 2.63 -27.60
C THR A 160 -6.60 3.97 -27.52
N ARG A 161 -7.30 5.08 -27.72
CA ARG A 161 -6.75 6.44 -27.70
C ARG A 161 -7.15 7.15 -26.41
N PRO A 162 -6.38 8.14 -25.93
CA PRO A 162 -6.77 8.93 -24.78
C PRO A 162 -8.17 9.54 -24.90
N ASP A 163 -8.54 10.02 -26.08
CA ASP A 163 -9.82 10.69 -26.30
C ASP A 163 -11.04 9.73 -26.28
N ASP A 164 -10.85 8.45 -26.57
CA ASP A 164 -11.90 7.43 -26.44
C ASP A 164 -12.41 7.37 -24.99
N TYR A 165 -11.49 7.51 -24.05
CA TYR A 165 -11.78 7.43 -22.63
C TYR A 165 -12.46 8.68 -22.04
N LYS A 166 -12.44 9.84 -22.71
CA LYS A 166 -13.13 11.06 -22.23
C LYS A 166 -14.63 10.88 -22.12
N LYS A 167 -15.21 9.97 -22.91
CA LYS A 167 -16.66 9.64 -22.88
C LYS A 167 -17.04 8.69 -21.77
N MET A 168 -16.07 8.17 -21.04
CA MET A 168 -16.25 7.12 -20.04
C MET A 168 -16.06 7.68 -18.62
N LYS A 169 -16.69 7.02 -17.65
CA LYS A 169 -16.54 7.33 -16.23
C LYS A 169 -15.45 6.45 -15.63
N PHE A 170 -14.41 7.07 -15.12
CA PHE A 170 -13.26 6.40 -14.54
C PHE A 170 -13.44 6.14 -13.06
N PHE A 171 -13.07 4.96 -12.60
CA PHE A 171 -12.70 4.79 -11.21
C PHE A 171 -11.50 5.71 -10.88
N ALA A 172 -11.63 6.47 -9.82
CA ALA A 172 -10.55 7.22 -9.20
C ALA A 172 -10.56 6.98 -7.69
N TRP A 173 -9.39 6.94 -7.08
CA TRP A 173 -9.28 6.77 -5.63
C TRP A 173 -9.91 7.96 -4.91
N GLY A 174 -10.77 7.68 -3.90
CA GLY A 174 -11.45 8.71 -3.14
C GLY A 174 -10.49 9.69 -2.46
N ALA A 175 -9.37 9.19 -1.97
CA ALA A 175 -8.34 9.96 -1.28
C ALA A 175 -7.44 10.81 -2.22
N GLU A 176 -7.52 10.66 -3.54
CA GLU A 176 -6.64 11.35 -4.50
C GLU A 176 -7.32 12.54 -5.20
N ALA A 177 -7.69 13.57 -4.44
CA ALA A 177 -8.40 14.75 -4.96
C ALA A 177 -7.62 15.48 -6.07
N ASP A 178 -6.32 15.65 -5.92
CA ASP A 178 -5.41 16.27 -6.92
C ASP A 178 -5.44 15.53 -8.26
N GLN A 179 -5.40 14.18 -8.23
CA GLN A 179 -5.53 13.36 -9.42
C GLN A 179 -6.89 13.59 -10.10
N GLN A 180 -7.96 13.60 -9.31
CA GLN A 180 -9.32 13.83 -9.82
C GLN A 180 -9.46 15.20 -10.49
N GLU A 181 -8.89 16.26 -9.91
CA GLU A 181 -8.90 17.60 -10.47
C GLU A 181 -8.11 17.68 -11.80
N ILE A 182 -6.93 17.07 -11.83
CA ILE A 182 -6.13 16.97 -13.04
C ILE A 182 -6.92 16.25 -14.14
N MET A 183 -7.55 15.10 -13.82
CA MET A 183 -8.37 14.36 -14.78
C MET A 183 -9.53 15.19 -15.32
N LYS A 184 -10.30 15.88 -14.45
CA LYS A 184 -11.41 16.77 -14.84
C LYS A 184 -10.93 17.87 -15.77
N SER A 185 -9.80 18.51 -15.47
CA SER A 185 -9.23 19.60 -16.27
C SER A 185 -8.79 19.18 -17.68
N LEU A 186 -8.62 17.87 -17.91
CA LEU A 186 -8.31 17.26 -19.20
C LEU A 186 -9.53 16.71 -19.93
N GLY A 187 -10.73 16.89 -19.35
CA GLY A 187 -12.00 16.45 -19.93
C GLY A 187 -12.37 15.00 -19.61
N TYR A 188 -11.71 14.36 -18.64
CA TYR A 188 -12.12 13.05 -18.14
C TYR A 188 -13.16 13.16 -17.03
N THR A 189 -13.88 12.09 -16.77
CA THR A 189 -14.92 12.01 -15.74
C THR A 189 -14.48 11.02 -14.64
N PRO A 190 -13.67 11.45 -13.65
CA PRO A 190 -13.34 10.60 -12.51
C PRO A 190 -14.54 10.48 -11.56
N VAL A 191 -14.76 9.27 -11.06
CA VAL A 191 -15.74 8.93 -10.03
C VAL A 191 -14.95 8.46 -8.81
N PRO A 192 -14.90 9.24 -7.73
CA PRO A 192 -14.17 8.89 -6.52
C PRO A 192 -14.88 7.75 -5.77
N LEU A 193 -14.17 6.64 -5.57
CA LEU A 193 -14.68 5.45 -4.91
C LEU A 193 -13.55 4.80 -4.09
N GLU A 194 -13.93 3.96 -3.14
CA GLU A 194 -13.02 3.04 -2.51
C GLU A 194 -12.89 1.75 -3.33
N PRO A 195 -11.76 1.03 -3.26
CA PRO A 195 -11.55 -0.20 -4.04
C PRO A 195 -12.62 -1.28 -3.83
N THR A 196 -13.21 -1.35 -2.64
CA THR A 196 -14.31 -2.26 -2.30
C THR A 196 -15.58 -1.98 -3.09
N ASP A 197 -15.75 -0.76 -3.59
CA ASP A 197 -16.94 -0.32 -4.33
C ASP A 197 -16.79 -0.47 -5.85
N ILE A 198 -15.60 -0.82 -6.34
CA ILE A 198 -15.33 -0.92 -7.79
C ILE A 198 -16.27 -1.92 -8.46
N LEU A 199 -16.42 -3.13 -7.89
CA LEU A 199 -17.22 -4.18 -8.54
C LEU A 199 -18.71 -3.80 -8.62
N PRO A 200 -19.40 -3.37 -7.57
CA PRO A 200 -20.78 -2.90 -7.68
C PRO A 200 -20.91 -1.67 -8.58
N ALA A 201 -19.96 -0.73 -8.56
CA ALA A 201 -20.00 0.47 -9.39
C ALA A 201 -19.88 0.17 -10.89
N ILE A 202 -19.02 -0.78 -11.31
CA ILE A 202 -18.91 -1.16 -12.71
C ILE A 202 -20.11 -1.98 -13.17
N GLN A 203 -20.67 -2.81 -12.31
CA GLN A 203 -21.89 -3.58 -12.62
C GLN A 203 -23.09 -2.67 -12.86
N THR A 204 -23.29 -1.66 -12.04
CA THR A 204 -24.39 -0.68 -12.16
C THR A 204 -24.17 0.38 -13.26
N GLY A 205 -22.96 0.47 -13.83
CA GLY A 205 -22.61 1.51 -14.81
C GLY A 205 -22.34 2.88 -14.19
N MET A 206 -22.13 2.94 -12.86
CA MET A 206 -21.64 4.14 -12.19
C MET A 206 -20.25 4.51 -12.72
N ILE A 207 -19.41 3.51 -13.03
CA ILE A 207 -18.13 3.64 -13.73
C ILE A 207 -18.13 2.74 -14.97
N ASN A 208 -17.27 3.10 -15.96
CA ASN A 208 -17.09 2.34 -17.20
C ASN A 208 -15.66 1.87 -17.39
N VAL A 209 -14.70 2.47 -16.67
CA VAL A 209 -13.27 2.20 -16.78
C VAL A 209 -12.68 2.02 -15.40
N VAL A 210 -11.88 0.97 -15.27
CA VAL A 210 -11.11 0.67 -14.06
C VAL A 210 -9.63 0.56 -14.44
N PRO A 211 -8.80 1.57 -14.11
CA PRO A 211 -7.35 1.42 -14.07
C PRO A 211 -6.99 0.41 -12.98
N SER A 212 -6.37 -0.70 -13.36
CA SER A 212 -6.06 -1.79 -12.42
C SER A 212 -4.91 -2.63 -12.92
N THR A 213 -4.30 -3.41 -12.03
CA THR A 213 -3.34 -4.44 -12.45
C THR A 213 -4.09 -5.70 -12.93
N PRO A 214 -3.53 -6.46 -13.88
CA PRO A 214 -4.16 -7.70 -14.34
C PRO A 214 -4.43 -8.71 -13.24
N TYR A 215 -3.52 -8.82 -12.27
CA TYR A 215 -3.72 -9.70 -11.11
C TYR A 215 -4.98 -9.31 -10.30
N PHE A 216 -5.11 -8.02 -9.96
CA PHE A 216 -6.27 -7.54 -9.19
C PHE A 216 -7.57 -7.67 -10.00
N ALA A 217 -7.54 -7.35 -11.30
CA ALA A 217 -8.69 -7.49 -12.18
C ALA A 217 -9.17 -8.95 -12.30
N LEU A 218 -8.24 -9.92 -12.30
CA LEU A 218 -8.57 -11.34 -12.28
C LEU A 218 -9.17 -11.74 -10.91
N ALA A 219 -8.53 -11.37 -9.82
CA ALA A 219 -8.94 -11.75 -8.47
C ALA A 219 -10.34 -11.20 -8.10
N THR A 220 -10.65 -9.97 -8.51
CA THR A 220 -11.93 -9.29 -8.25
C THR A 220 -12.96 -9.52 -9.37
N GLN A 221 -12.60 -10.22 -10.44
CA GLN A 221 -13.47 -10.53 -11.59
C GLN A 221 -14.00 -9.28 -12.34
N ILE A 222 -13.34 -8.14 -12.22
CA ILE A 222 -13.69 -6.91 -12.95
C ILE A 222 -13.81 -7.15 -14.45
N TYR A 223 -12.95 -8.00 -15.03
CA TYR A 223 -12.93 -8.33 -16.46
C TYR A 223 -14.24 -8.93 -16.98
N ASN A 224 -15.10 -9.51 -16.13
CA ASN A 224 -16.41 -10.02 -16.54
C ASN A 224 -17.36 -8.90 -16.97
N THR A 225 -17.25 -7.73 -16.35
CA THR A 225 -18.10 -6.55 -16.63
C THR A 225 -17.38 -5.53 -17.51
N ALA A 226 -16.05 -5.48 -17.43
CA ALA A 226 -15.17 -4.64 -18.26
C ALA A 226 -14.27 -5.53 -19.14
N PRO A 227 -14.81 -6.14 -20.20
CA PRO A 227 -14.13 -7.19 -20.97
C PRO A 227 -13.09 -6.67 -21.97
N TYR A 228 -12.80 -5.38 -22.01
CA TYR A 228 -11.79 -4.79 -22.89
C TYR A 228 -10.61 -4.30 -22.05
N MET A 229 -9.41 -4.72 -22.38
CA MET A 229 -8.19 -4.26 -21.72
C MET A 229 -7.27 -3.59 -22.73
N LEU A 230 -6.90 -2.34 -22.47
CA LEU A 230 -5.80 -1.67 -23.18
C LEU A 230 -4.48 -2.11 -22.57
N GLU A 231 -3.61 -2.73 -23.37
CA GLU A 231 -2.29 -3.19 -22.95
C GLU A 231 -1.27 -2.04 -23.02
N ILE A 232 -1.36 -1.17 -22.02
CA ILE A 232 -0.43 -0.05 -21.80
C ILE A 232 0.12 -0.15 -20.38
N ASN A 233 1.43 0.01 -20.21
CA ASN A 233 2.04 0.09 -18.88
C ASN A 233 1.93 1.53 -18.37
N TRP A 234 0.73 1.90 -17.88
CA TRP A 234 0.42 3.26 -17.48
C TRP A 234 1.27 3.76 -16.31
N ALA A 235 1.31 3.00 -15.26
CA ALA A 235 2.13 3.24 -14.09
C ALA A 235 2.40 1.92 -13.33
N PRO A 236 3.53 1.74 -12.66
CA PRO A 236 3.72 0.61 -11.77
C PRO A 236 2.89 0.81 -10.51
N ILE A 237 2.31 -0.25 -9.96
CA ILE A 237 1.82 -0.24 -8.58
C ILE A 237 2.98 -0.65 -7.69
N VAL A 238 3.49 0.30 -6.93
CA VAL A 238 4.51 0.09 -5.90
C VAL A 238 3.83 0.17 -4.54
N GLY A 239 4.28 -0.64 -3.61
CA GLY A 239 3.78 -0.64 -2.25
C GLY A 239 4.86 -1.00 -1.24
N ALA A 240 4.49 -0.92 0.03
CA ALA A 240 5.37 -1.33 1.13
C ALA A 240 4.57 -1.89 2.30
N LEU A 241 5.18 -2.84 3.00
CA LEU A 241 4.74 -3.24 4.33
C LEU A 241 5.35 -2.27 5.33
N VAL A 242 4.49 -1.55 6.04
CA VAL A 242 4.90 -0.59 7.08
C VAL A 242 4.33 -0.96 8.43
N VAL A 243 5.07 -0.66 9.49
CA VAL A 243 4.60 -0.76 10.87
C VAL A 243 4.80 0.58 11.58
N THR A 244 4.05 0.82 12.66
CA THR A 244 4.30 2.01 13.48
C THR A 244 5.64 1.91 14.21
N GLN A 245 6.32 3.04 14.39
CA GLN A 245 7.57 3.11 15.15
C GLN A 245 7.41 2.56 16.58
N LYS A 246 6.23 2.78 17.19
CA LYS A 246 5.88 2.22 18.49
C LYS A 246 5.98 0.70 18.47
N THR A 247 5.27 0.06 17.53
CA THR A 247 5.29 -1.41 17.38
C THR A 247 6.69 -1.94 17.11
N TRP A 248 7.48 -1.23 16.30
CA TRP A 248 8.85 -1.59 16.02
C TRP A 248 9.73 -1.54 17.28
N ASN A 249 9.61 -0.48 18.10
CA ASN A 249 10.36 -0.31 19.32
C ASN A 249 9.99 -1.29 20.45
N GLU A 250 8.81 -1.92 20.36
CA GLU A 250 8.37 -2.96 21.30
C GLU A 250 9.00 -4.34 21.00
N MET A 251 9.71 -4.48 19.88
CA MET A 251 10.47 -5.68 19.52
C MET A 251 11.89 -5.61 20.11
N SER A 252 12.43 -6.76 20.54
CA SER A 252 13.84 -6.83 20.93
C SER A 252 14.76 -6.55 19.73
N PRO A 253 16.01 -6.11 19.93
CA PRO A 253 16.96 -5.90 18.83
C PRO A 253 17.14 -7.15 17.94
N GLU A 254 17.14 -8.35 18.53
CA GLU A 254 17.27 -9.63 17.82
C GLU A 254 16.05 -9.87 16.94
N LEU A 255 14.85 -9.60 17.47
CA LEU A 255 13.60 -9.74 16.70
C LEU A 255 13.55 -8.70 15.57
N GLN A 256 13.95 -7.44 15.83
CA GLN A 256 14.05 -6.41 14.79
C GLN A 256 14.98 -6.85 13.66
N ALA A 257 16.16 -7.38 13.97
CA ALA A 257 17.11 -7.88 12.98
C ALA A 257 16.50 -9.03 12.16
N THR A 258 15.85 -9.99 12.83
CA THR A 258 15.17 -11.12 12.18
C THR A 258 14.03 -10.66 11.28
N MET A 259 13.20 -9.73 11.75
CA MET A 259 12.09 -9.16 10.97
C MET A 259 12.60 -8.39 9.75
N ARG A 260 13.71 -7.64 9.85
CA ARG A 260 14.32 -6.98 8.69
C ARG A 260 14.68 -7.97 7.60
N VAL A 261 15.45 -9.01 7.92
CA VAL A 261 15.88 -10.04 6.95
C VAL A 261 14.68 -10.76 6.34
N ALA A 262 13.74 -11.18 7.17
CA ALA A 262 12.54 -11.88 6.72
C ALA A 262 11.65 -11.01 5.81
N SER A 263 11.46 -9.74 6.17
CA SER A 263 10.63 -8.80 5.39
C SER A 263 11.27 -8.48 4.03
N GLU A 264 12.58 -8.28 3.97
CA GLU A 264 13.29 -8.07 2.70
C GLU A 264 13.14 -9.28 1.78
N LYS A 265 13.28 -10.50 2.33
CA LYS A 265 13.04 -11.73 1.58
C LYS A 265 11.60 -11.82 1.08
N ALA A 266 10.62 -11.52 1.93
CA ALA A 266 9.20 -11.50 1.56
C ALA A 266 8.93 -10.49 0.44
N GLY A 267 9.48 -9.26 0.54
CA GLY A 267 9.38 -8.25 -0.50
C GLY A 267 10.00 -8.68 -1.83
N ALA A 268 11.16 -9.35 -1.79
CA ALA A 268 11.80 -9.89 -3.00
C ALA A 268 10.95 -10.97 -3.66
N VAL A 269 10.37 -11.90 -2.87
CA VAL A 269 9.44 -12.93 -3.36
C VAL A 269 8.20 -12.31 -3.99
N ILE A 270 7.60 -11.32 -3.33
CA ILE A 270 6.44 -10.58 -3.84
C ILE A 270 6.78 -9.94 -5.19
N ARG A 271 7.89 -9.18 -5.30
CA ARG A 271 8.29 -8.52 -6.56
C ARG A 271 8.48 -9.52 -7.69
N ALA A 272 9.24 -10.58 -7.45
CA ALA A 272 9.52 -11.59 -8.47
C ALA A 272 8.23 -12.27 -8.97
N GLN A 273 7.34 -12.64 -8.07
CA GLN A 273 6.13 -13.36 -8.42
C GLN A 273 5.07 -12.44 -9.02
N ALA A 274 4.87 -11.23 -8.48
CA ALA A 274 3.90 -10.27 -9.03
C ALA A 274 4.20 -9.91 -10.49
N ARG A 275 5.48 -9.80 -10.85
CA ARG A 275 5.90 -9.53 -12.24
C ARG A 275 5.62 -10.69 -13.17
N LYS A 276 5.77 -11.93 -12.70
CA LYS A 276 5.46 -13.15 -13.46
C LYS A 276 3.95 -13.38 -13.61
N GLU A 277 3.19 -13.14 -12.56
CA GLU A 277 1.74 -13.38 -12.53
C GLU A 277 0.94 -12.46 -13.48
N VAL A 278 1.52 -11.35 -13.96
CA VAL A 278 0.85 -10.43 -14.89
C VAL A 278 0.40 -11.15 -16.16
N ASP A 279 1.31 -11.86 -16.82
CA ASP A 279 1.00 -12.55 -18.09
C ASP A 279 0.07 -13.74 -17.85
N GLU A 280 0.28 -14.49 -16.79
CA GLU A 280 -0.60 -15.60 -16.39
C GLU A 280 -2.04 -15.13 -16.12
N ALA A 281 -2.20 -13.98 -15.45
CA ALA A 281 -3.49 -13.38 -15.17
C ALA A 281 -4.21 -12.92 -16.46
N VAL A 282 -3.48 -12.28 -17.37
CA VAL A 282 -4.01 -11.85 -18.67
C VAL A 282 -4.47 -13.06 -19.49
N ASP A 283 -3.66 -14.12 -19.56
CA ASP A 283 -4.00 -15.32 -20.30
C ASP A 283 -5.18 -16.08 -19.69
N ALA A 284 -5.28 -16.11 -18.36
CA ALA A 284 -6.43 -16.67 -17.68
C ALA A 284 -7.73 -15.90 -17.99
N MET A 285 -7.67 -14.57 -18.03
CA MET A 285 -8.82 -13.72 -18.38
C MET A 285 -9.17 -13.82 -19.87
N LYS A 286 -8.19 -13.91 -20.79
CA LYS A 286 -8.42 -14.13 -22.22
C LYS A 286 -9.19 -15.42 -22.49
N LYS A 287 -8.84 -16.51 -21.82
CA LYS A 287 -9.58 -17.78 -21.89
C LYS A 287 -11.05 -17.66 -21.45
N ARG A 288 -11.38 -16.59 -20.71
CA ARG A 288 -12.72 -16.29 -20.19
C ARG A 288 -13.39 -15.11 -20.88
N GLY A 289 -12.86 -14.68 -22.04
CA GLY A 289 -13.49 -13.66 -22.88
C GLY A 289 -12.90 -12.25 -22.80
N LEU A 290 -11.82 -12.00 -22.04
CA LEU A 290 -11.15 -10.70 -22.07
C LEU A 290 -10.58 -10.43 -23.47
N LYS A 291 -10.87 -9.26 -24.00
CA LYS A 291 -10.36 -8.74 -25.27
C LYS A 291 -9.23 -7.76 -24.98
N VAL A 292 -8.02 -8.16 -25.36
CA VAL A 292 -6.81 -7.35 -25.16
C VAL A 292 -6.50 -6.60 -26.45
N THR A 293 -6.31 -5.29 -26.34
CA THR A 293 -5.89 -4.45 -27.47
C THR A 293 -4.55 -3.80 -27.13
N ARG A 294 -3.60 -3.90 -28.03
CA ARG A 294 -2.32 -3.17 -27.98
C ARG A 294 -2.47 -1.88 -28.75
N PRO A 295 -2.02 -0.73 -28.19
CA PRO A 295 -2.02 0.51 -28.95
C PRO A 295 -1.02 0.41 -30.10
N THR A 296 -1.38 0.98 -31.26
CA THR A 296 -0.42 1.17 -32.37
C THR A 296 0.68 2.16 -31.93
N PRO A 297 1.81 2.25 -32.66
CA PRO A 297 2.84 3.26 -32.36
C PRO A 297 2.29 4.69 -32.32
N GLU A 298 1.37 5.05 -33.24
CA GLU A 298 0.72 6.37 -33.28
C GLU A 298 -0.16 6.60 -32.06
N GLN A 299 -0.95 5.61 -31.66
CA GLN A 299 -1.79 5.68 -30.46
C GLN A 299 -0.93 5.78 -29.20
N LEU A 300 0.17 5.02 -29.12
CA LEU A 300 1.12 5.10 -28.00
C LEU A 300 1.78 6.48 -27.93
N GLN A 301 2.05 7.11 -29.09
CA GLN A 301 2.56 8.49 -29.11
C GLN A 301 1.55 9.47 -28.53
N GLU A 302 0.25 9.34 -28.83
CA GLU A 302 -0.79 10.16 -28.21
C GLU A 302 -0.82 10.02 -26.66
N TRP A 303 -0.67 8.80 -26.16
CA TRP A 303 -0.56 8.53 -24.74
C TRP A 303 0.69 9.17 -24.12
N ASN A 304 1.84 9.11 -24.78
CA ASN A 304 3.07 9.75 -24.31
C ASN A 304 2.89 11.30 -24.29
N LEU A 305 2.30 11.89 -25.33
CA LEU A 305 2.01 13.34 -25.35
C LEU A 305 1.05 13.75 -24.22
N LEU A 306 0.06 12.91 -23.89
CA LEU A 306 -0.80 13.15 -22.75
C LEU A 306 0.00 13.10 -21.43
N ALA A 307 0.87 12.10 -21.24
CA ALA A 307 1.71 11.98 -20.06
C ALA A 307 2.63 13.20 -19.90
N GLU A 308 3.27 13.65 -20.98
CA GLU A 308 4.12 14.85 -20.97
C GLU A 308 3.35 16.12 -20.57
N LYS A 309 2.10 16.27 -21.00
CA LYS A 309 1.21 17.36 -20.56
C LYS A 309 0.82 17.28 -19.08
N LEU A 310 0.84 16.08 -18.50
CA LEU A 310 0.54 15.86 -17.10
C LEU A 310 1.70 16.23 -16.18
N TYR A 311 2.94 16.03 -16.60
CA TYR A 311 4.12 16.21 -15.73
C TYR A 311 4.22 17.59 -15.08
N PRO A 312 4.02 18.73 -15.80
CA PRO A 312 4.04 20.04 -15.16
C PRO A 312 2.94 20.24 -14.11
N ARG A 313 1.82 19.50 -14.24
CA ARG A 313 0.70 19.55 -13.28
C ARG A 313 0.92 18.64 -12.09
N ILE A 314 1.62 17.53 -12.28
CA ILE A 314 1.97 16.56 -11.23
C ILE A 314 3.10 17.11 -10.35
N ARG A 315 4.08 17.78 -10.96
CA ARG A 315 5.23 18.37 -10.27
C ARG A 315 4.78 19.48 -9.32
N GLY A 316 5.02 19.30 -8.03
CA GLY A 316 4.66 20.25 -6.97
C GLY A 316 3.23 20.11 -6.44
N THR A 317 2.39 19.25 -7.05
CA THR A 317 1.03 18.93 -6.55
C THR A 317 0.97 17.50 -6.04
N MET A 318 0.91 16.51 -6.93
CA MET A 318 0.88 15.09 -6.55
C MET A 318 2.25 14.57 -6.09
N VAL A 319 3.33 15.09 -6.68
CA VAL A 319 4.72 14.73 -6.37
C VAL A 319 5.47 16.00 -5.98
N PRO A 320 6.12 16.05 -4.79
CA PRO A 320 6.98 17.18 -4.43
C PRO A 320 7.98 17.50 -5.54
N ALA A 321 8.21 18.78 -5.80
CA ALA A 321 8.96 19.23 -6.99
C ALA A 321 10.41 18.72 -7.00
N ASP A 322 11.08 18.73 -5.86
CA ASP A 322 12.42 18.20 -5.64
C ASP A 322 12.49 16.69 -5.90
N THR A 323 11.50 15.95 -5.42
CA THR A 323 11.41 14.50 -5.60
C THR A 323 11.10 14.14 -7.05
N PHE A 324 10.24 14.93 -7.72
CA PHE A 324 9.99 14.77 -9.16
C PHE A 324 11.29 14.91 -9.97
N ASP A 325 12.04 15.97 -9.71
CA ASP A 325 13.30 16.26 -10.40
C ASP A 325 14.36 15.20 -10.10
N GLU A 326 14.41 14.68 -8.87
CA GLU A 326 15.30 13.59 -8.46
C GLU A 326 15.02 12.29 -9.24
N VAL A 327 13.74 11.89 -9.39
CA VAL A 327 13.36 10.73 -10.21
C VAL A 327 13.79 10.91 -11.66
N MET A 328 13.53 12.09 -12.24
CA MET A 328 13.92 12.39 -13.62
C MET A 328 15.45 12.30 -13.81
N MET A 329 16.21 12.78 -12.85
CA MET A 329 17.68 12.70 -12.85
C MET A 329 18.15 11.24 -12.79
N HIS A 330 17.60 10.43 -11.89
CA HIS A 330 17.97 9.02 -11.76
C HIS A 330 17.64 8.23 -13.02
N LEU A 331 16.46 8.44 -13.61
CA LEU A 331 16.11 7.80 -14.87
C LEU A 331 17.01 8.19 -16.03
N LYS A 332 17.37 9.47 -16.15
CA LYS A 332 18.31 9.94 -17.16
C LYS A 332 19.67 9.23 -17.00
N THR A 333 20.15 9.11 -15.78
CA THR A 333 21.41 8.42 -15.46
C THR A 333 21.35 6.94 -15.84
N PHE A 334 20.27 6.25 -15.46
CA PHE A 334 20.06 4.84 -15.77
C PHE A 334 20.03 4.57 -17.28
N ARG A 335 19.26 5.38 -18.02
CA ARG A 335 19.11 5.25 -19.48
C ARG A 335 20.41 5.54 -20.22
N ALA A 336 21.17 6.54 -19.78
CA ALA A 336 22.49 6.86 -20.35
C ALA A 336 23.52 5.74 -20.13
N GLY A 337 23.45 5.01 -19.02
CA GLY A 337 24.32 3.87 -18.72
C GLY A 337 24.02 2.60 -19.53
N ARG A 338 22.81 2.45 -20.09
CA ARG A 338 22.42 1.32 -20.95
C ARG A 338 22.64 1.57 -22.44
N GLY A 339 22.94 2.80 -22.84
CA GLY A 339 23.25 3.16 -24.24
C GLY A 339 24.71 2.96 -24.60
N LYS A 340 25.50 2.38 -23.73
CA LYS A 340 26.90 1.93 -23.94
C LYS A 340 26.94 0.41 -23.88
#